data_868672342c612660dcf263a5ca577a81
#
_entry.id   868672342c612660dcf263a5ca577a81
#
_cell.length_a   1.000
_cell.length_b   1.000
_cell.length_c   1.000
_cell.angle_alpha   90.00
_cell.angle_beta   90.00
_cell.angle_gamma   90.00
#
_symmetry.space_group_name_H-M   'P 1'
#
loop_
_entity.id
_entity.type
_entity.pdbx_description
1 polymer ?
#
loop_
_entity_poly.entity_id
_entity_poly.type
_entity_poly.pdbx_seq_one_letter_code
_entity_poly.pdbx_strand_id
1 'polypeptide(L)' 'MMKQKMTRREDYLKQIHRLSARGEVRGADLADALAIKRPTVCIYLKRLVENGDITMDTHHCVSLTEQGLAVAEETIS' A
#
# COMPACT_ATOMS: atom_id res chain seq x y z
N MET A 1 6.11 -10.58 -22.19
CA MET A 1 5.86 -10.15 -21.83
C MET A 1 5.66 -9.32 -21.19
N MET A 2 5.57 -8.92 -20.86
CA MET A 2 5.53 -8.15 -20.32
C MET A 2 5.15 -7.56 -19.58
N LYS A 3 5.17 -7.20 -18.89
CA LYS A 3 4.84 -6.76 -18.11
C LYS A 3 4.52 -5.67 -17.81
N GLN A 4 3.99 -5.36 -17.45
CA GLN A 4 3.74 -4.24 -17.23
C GLN A 4 3.79 -3.71 -16.07
N LYS A 5 3.91 -2.76 -15.73
CA LYS A 5 4.04 -2.21 -14.65
C LYS A 5 2.95 -1.44 -14.23
N MET A 6 1.75 -1.81 -14.22
CA MET A 6 0.70 -1.08 -13.67
C MET A 6 0.59 -1.40 -12.24
N THR A 7 0.68 -0.42 -11.36
CA THR A 7 0.55 -0.60 -9.93
C THR A 7 -0.91 -0.70 -9.56
N ARG A 8 -1.26 -1.80 -8.95
CA ARG A 8 -2.65 -2.08 -8.59
C ARG A 8 -2.86 -2.05 -7.10
N ARG A 9 -4.13 -2.14 -6.70
CA ARG A 9 -4.51 -2.21 -5.30
C ARG A 9 -3.72 -3.31 -4.58
N GLU A 10 -3.63 -4.47 -5.17
CA GLU A 10 -2.91 -5.59 -4.56
C GLU A 10 -1.44 -5.29 -4.37
N ASP A 11 -0.84 -4.60 -5.33
CA ASP A 11 0.57 -4.24 -5.23
C ASP A 11 0.82 -3.31 -4.06
N TYR A 12 -0.07 -2.35 -3.87
CA TYR A 12 0.04 -1.44 -2.73
C TYR A 12 -0.09 -2.19 -1.42
N LEU A 13 -1.12 -3.03 -1.32
CA LEU A 13 -1.38 -3.75 -0.08
C LEU A 13 -0.25 -4.72 0.25
N LYS A 14 0.27 -5.37 -0.75
CA LYS A 14 1.38 -6.28 -0.58
C LYS A 14 2.63 -5.55 -0.07
N GLN A 15 2.93 -4.40 -0.66
CA GLN A 15 4.08 -3.64 -0.22
C GLN A 15 3.89 -3.09 1.19
N ILE A 16 2.68 -2.64 1.51
CA ILE A 16 2.41 -2.19 2.87
C ILE A 16 2.65 -3.33 3.86
N HIS A 17 2.20 -4.52 3.52
CA HIS A 17 2.38 -5.68 4.36
C HIS A 17 3.87 -5.97 4.60
N ARG A 18 4.65 -5.92 3.53
CA ARG A 18 6.08 -6.18 3.62
C ARG A 18 6.79 -5.12 4.47
N LEU A 19 6.47 -3.86 4.20
CA LEU A 19 7.13 -2.77 4.88
C LEU A 19 6.73 -2.70 6.35
N SER A 20 5.48 -3.07 6.66
CA SER A 20 5.01 -3.01 8.03
C SER A 20 5.75 -4.00 8.94
N ALA A 21 6.32 -5.03 8.37
CA ALA A 21 7.13 -5.97 9.14
C ALA A 21 8.41 -5.31 9.65
N ARG A 22 8.83 -4.22 9.03
CA ARG A 22 10.04 -3.52 9.41
C ARG A 22 9.78 -2.33 10.32
N GLY A 23 8.53 -1.90 10.39
CA GLY A 23 8.17 -0.75 11.19
C GLY A 23 7.06 0.04 10.55
N GLU A 24 7.02 1.33 10.84
CA GLU A 24 5.98 2.21 10.31
C GLU A 24 6.10 2.35 8.79
N VAL A 25 4.94 2.44 8.14
CA VAL A 25 4.89 2.60 6.70
C VAL A 25 4.26 3.95 6.39
N ARG A 26 4.92 4.72 5.55
CA ARG A 26 4.40 6.01 5.12
C ARG A 26 4.34 6.06 3.60
N GLY A 27 3.66 7.09 3.08
CA GLY A 27 3.55 7.25 1.64
C GLY A 27 4.90 7.32 0.95
N ALA A 28 5.88 7.97 1.58
CA ALA A 28 7.21 8.07 1.00
C ALA A 28 7.85 6.70 0.84
N ASP A 29 7.65 5.83 1.83
CA ASP A 29 8.21 4.48 1.76
C ASP A 29 7.59 3.71 0.61
N LEU A 30 6.29 3.86 0.42
CA LEU A 30 5.60 3.19 -0.66
C LEU A 30 6.03 3.74 -2.02
N ALA A 31 6.18 5.06 -2.10
CA ALA A 31 6.62 5.68 -3.34
C ALA A 31 7.96 5.12 -3.78
N ASP A 32 8.88 4.99 -2.82
CA ASP A 32 10.20 4.43 -3.11
C ASP A 32 10.10 2.96 -3.51
N ALA A 33 9.34 2.20 -2.74
CA ALA A 33 9.24 0.76 -2.96
C ALA A 33 8.59 0.43 -4.31
N LEU A 34 7.63 1.24 -4.72
CA LEU A 34 6.91 1.00 -5.96
C LEU A 34 7.42 1.83 -7.13
N ALA A 35 8.41 2.67 -6.88
CA ALA A 35 8.99 3.56 -7.89
C ALA A 35 7.93 4.44 -8.53
N ILE A 36 7.08 5.02 -7.68
CA ILE A 36 6.00 5.90 -8.11
C ILE A 36 6.17 7.25 -7.44
N LYS A 37 5.66 8.29 -8.06
CA LYS A 37 5.75 9.63 -7.49
C LYS A 37 4.85 9.75 -6.26
N ARG A 38 5.32 10.51 -5.27
CA ARG A 38 4.58 10.66 -4.02
C ARG A 38 3.15 11.19 -4.19
N PRO A 39 2.91 12.20 -5.03
CA PRO A 39 1.53 12.65 -5.21
C PRO A 39 0.59 11.56 -5.69
N THR A 40 1.08 10.69 -6.57
CA THR A 40 0.28 9.58 -7.07
C THR A 40 -0.04 8.60 -5.95
N VAL A 41 0.96 8.31 -5.12
CA VAL A 41 0.78 7.41 -3.99
C VAL A 41 -0.24 7.99 -3.01
N CYS A 42 -0.15 9.29 -2.73
CA CYS A 42 -1.08 9.92 -1.80
C CYS A 42 -2.52 9.80 -2.27
N ILE A 43 -2.74 10.01 -3.55
CA ILE A 43 -4.09 9.90 -4.11
C ILE A 43 -4.60 8.46 -3.97
N TYR A 44 -3.74 7.51 -4.27
CA TYR A 44 -4.15 6.12 -4.19
C TYR A 44 -4.39 5.67 -2.75
N LEU A 45 -3.57 6.15 -1.83
CA LEU A 45 -3.75 5.81 -0.42
C LEU A 45 -5.10 6.30 0.09
N LYS A 46 -5.53 7.47 -0.34
CA LYS A 46 -6.85 7.97 0.04
C LYS A 46 -7.94 7.04 -0.43
N ARG A 47 -7.79 6.51 -1.64
CA ARG A 47 -8.76 5.56 -2.17
C ARG A 47 -8.78 4.28 -1.36
N LEU A 48 -7.61 3.81 -0.95
CA LEU A 48 -7.55 2.60 -0.14
C LEU A 48 -8.20 2.79 1.22
N VAL A 49 -8.03 3.98 1.80
CA VAL A 49 -8.70 4.30 3.07
C VAL A 49 -10.21 4.27 2.88
N GLU A 50 -10.70 4.90 1.82
CA GLU A 50 -12.12 4.94 1.55
C GLU A 50 -12.69 3.56 1.28
N ASN A 51 -11.88 2.71 0.68
CA ASN A 51 -12.29 1.36 0.37
C ASN A 51 -12.25 0.42 1.59
N GLY A 52 -11.64 0.88 2.67
CA GLY A 52 -11.56 0.08 3.88
C GLY A 52 -10.38 -0.87 3.93
N ASP A 53 -9.42 -0.71 3.02
CA ASP A 53 -8.26 -1.60 2.97
C ASP A 53 -7.17 -1.21 3.95
N ILE A 54 -7.07 0.07 4.25
CA ILE A 54 -6.04 0.59 5.14
C ILE A 54 -6.61 1.67 6.03
N THR A 55 -5.86 1.99 7.09
CA THR A 55 -6.13 3.16 7.90
C THR A 55 -4.89 4.04 7.88
N MET A 56 -5.08 5.30 8.17
CA MET A 56 -3.97 6.26 8.19
C MET A 56 -4.15 7.15 9.41
N ASP A 57 -3.09 7.30 10.20
CA ASP A 57 -3.20 8.14 11.39
C ASP A 57 -2.77 9.57 11.10
N THR A 58 -2.72 10.40 12.14
CA THR A 58 -2.38 11.81 11.97
C THR A 58 -0.96 12.04 11.50
N HIS A 59 -0.10 11.04 11.65
CA HIS A 59 1.29 11.13 11.19
C HIS A 59 1.45 10.55 9.81
N HIS A 60 0.35 10.22 9.16
CA HIS A 60 0.33 9.62 7.83
C HIS A 60 0.98 8.24 7.78
N CYS A 61 0.96 7.55 8.91
CA CYS A 61 1.40 6.16 8.96
C CYS A 61 0.26 5.27 8.52
N VAL A 62 0.57 4.34 7.65
CA VAL A 62 -0.40 3.48 7.01
C VAL A 62 -0.44 2.12 7.69
N SER A 63 -1.63 1.61 7.94
CA SER A 63 -1.81 0.27 8.51
C SER A 63 -2.86 -0.48 7.72
N LEU A 64 -2.67 -1.79 7.60
CA LEU A 64 -3.65 -2.61 6.92
C LEU A 64 -4.80 -2.92 7.85
N THR A 65 -6.02 -2.91 7.30
CA THR A 65 -7.17 -3.43 8.01
C THR A 65 -7.21 -4.93 7.81
N GLU A 66 -8.16 -5.60 8.45
CA GLU A 66 -8.35 -7.03 8.22
C GLU A 66 -8.60 -7.31 6.75
N GLN A 67 -9.40 -6.47 6.12
CA GLN A 67 -9.71 -6.62 4.71
C GLN A 67 -8.45 -6.48 3.85
N GLY A 68 -7.67 -5.45 4.12
CA GLY A 68 -6.44 -5.22 3.35
C GLY A 68 -5.42 -6.31 3.58
N LEU A 69 -5.31 -6.77 4.82
CA LEU A 69 -4.37 -7.83 5.14
C LEU A 69 -4.73 -9.13 4.42
N ALA A 70 -6.02 -9.45 4.36
CA ALA A 70 -6.47 -10.64 3.68
C ALA A 70 -6.08 -10.61 2.20
N VAL A 71 -6.28 -9.47 1.56
CA VAL A 71 -5.92 -9.32 0.15
C VAL A 71 -4.41 -9.44 -0.03
N ALA A 72 -3.64 -8.80 0.85
CA ALA A 72 -2.19 -8.85 0.75
C ALA A 72 -1.66 -10.27 0.90
N GLU A 73 -2.22 -11.02 1.85
CA GLU A 73 -1.79 -12.39 2.08
C GLU A 73 -2.16 -13.32 0.94
N GLU A 74 -3.34 -13.11 0.36
CA GLU A 74 -3.75 -13.89 -0.80
C GLU A 74 -2.78 -13.70 -1.96
N THR A 75 -2.39 -12.46 -2.17
CA THR A 75 -1.54 -12.12 -3.30
C THR A 75 -0.13 -12.69 -3.14
N ILE A 76 0.33 -12.79 -1.90
CA ILE A 76 1.67 -13.26 -1.62
C ILE A 76 1.81 -14.76 -1.81
N SER A 77 0.77 -15.49 -1.51
CA SER A 77 0.83 -16.95 -1.63
C SER A 77 0.86 -17.43 -3.10
#